data_701e784720f97dd8cf878c9d20fdf897
#
_entry.id   701e784720f97dd8cf878c9d20fdf897
#
_cell.length_a   1.000
_cell.length_b   1.000
_cell.length_c   1.000
_cell.angle_alpha   90.00
_cell.angle_beta   90.00
_cell.angle_gamma   90.00
#
_symmetry.space_group_name_H-M   'P 1'
#
loop_
_entity.id
_entity.type
_entity.pdbx_description
1 polymer ?
#
loop_
_entity_poly.entity_id
_entity_poly.type
_entity_poly.pdbx_seq_one_letter_code
_entity_poly.pdbx_strand_id
1 'polypeptide(L)'
;MIISCDAPFNNSLNMEKPIMVPKSNAEDRKELGIDSEFRLKSGIQIMWYSSDEIGRDFYSIYRGSETSNSAINFTEITKVYNDDILLNDTVYLDTTVLLHEKYYYFIRSIGIDGSQSSSSDTVSYILNESPYIISPVNTISDSFPEFTWIDNSSIYYFSNEFVIRIENLEENNLNAIWIAKFYNIWFGLENYSPISFRFFPATCEWSEDCDTFHPNAPSNVMSCYGLKEPLLEGSYRWKLKSISLVNNENGMDESSGESPWKYFNVEY
;
A
#
# COMPACT_ATOMS: atom_id res chain seq x y z
N MET A 1 -22.52 -10.62 -63.17
CA MET A 1 -22.71 -9.75 -61.97
C MET A 1 -21.78 -10.31 -60.90
N ILE A 2 -20.63 -9.71 -60.76
CA ILE A 2 -19.62 -10.14 -59.76
C ILE A 2 -19.92 -9.31 -58.52
N ILE A 3 -20.38 -9.99 -57.47
CA ILE A 3 -20.57 -9.39 -56.16
C ILE A 3 -19.17 -9.30 -55.56
N SER A 4 -18.65 -8.08 -55.48
CA SER A 4 -17.43 -7.77 -54.73
C SER A 4 -17.70 -8.10 -53.27
N CYS A 5 -16.98 -9.05 -52.69
CA CYS A 5 -16.89 -9.19 -51.23
C CYS A 5 -16.21 -7.92 -50.68
N ASP A 6 -16.94 -7.22 -49.88
CA ASP A 6 -16.43 -6.07 -49.15
C ASP A 6 -15.16 -6.43 -48.39
N ALA A 7 -14.21 -5.51 -48.39
CA ALA A 7 -12.99 -5.63 -47.59
C ALA A 7 -13.35 -5.92 -46.11
N PRO A 8 -12.55 -6.72 -45.41
CA PRO A 8 -12.82 -6.98 -44.01
C PRO A 8 -12.85 -5.64 -43.26
N PHE A 9 -13.93 -5.45 -42.50
CA PHE A 9 -14.01 -4.35 -41.56
C PHE A 9 -12.86 -4.51 -40.57
N ASN A 10 -11.82 -3.75 -40.75
CA ASN A 10 -10.70 -3.65 -39.85
C ASN A 10 -11.13 -2.70 -38.71
N ASN A 11 -12.12 -3.10 -37.94
CA ASN A 11 -12.45 -2.44 -36.68
C ASN A 11 -11.48 -2.96 -35.62
N SER A 12 -10.24 -2.44 -35.63
CA SER A 12 -9.40 -2.57 -34.44
C SER A 12 -10.10 -1.89 -33.27
N LEU A 13 -10.18 -2.59 -32.15
CA LEU A 13 -10.72 -2.00 -30.92
C LEU A 13 -9.83 -0.81 -30.52
N ASN A 14 -10.47 0.29 -30.15
CA ASN A 14 -9.74 1.45 -29.64
C ASN A 14 -9.65 1.32 -28.11
N MET A 15 -8.58 0.70 -27.61
CA MET A 15 -8.36 0.50 -26.18
C MET A 15 -8.03 1.83 -25.47
N GLU A 16 -8.74 2.12 -24.39
CA GLU A 16 -8.48 3.30 -23.56
C GLU A 16 -7.22 3.13 -22.71
N LYS A 17 -6.54 4.26 -22.50
CA LYS A 17 -5.39 4.34 -21.60
C LYS A 17 -5.82 4.04 -20.16
N PRO A 18 -5.24 3.03 -19.47
CA PRO A 18 -5.51 2.81 -18.05
C PRO A 18 -5.09 4.03 -17.21
N ILE A 19 -5.85 4.30 -16.16
CA ILE A 19 -5.60 5.40 -15.23
C ILE A 19 -5.12 4.80 -13.92
N MET A 20 -3.90 5.16 -13.49
CA MET A 20 -3.37 4.74 -12.19
C MET A 20 -4.16 5.40 -11.06
N VAL A 21 -4.45 4.63 -10.02
CA VAL A 21 -5.02 5.18 -8.79
C VAL A 21 -3.94 6.00 -8.09
N PRO A 22 -4.21 7.28 -7.74
CA PRO A 22 -3.27 8.08 -6.98
C PRO A 22 -2.91 7.41 -5.64
N LYS A 23 -1.63 7.53 -5.24
CA LYS A 23 -1.21 7.07 -3.91
C LYS A 23 -1.93 7.88 -2.84
N SER A 24 -2.55 7.18 -1.89
CA SER A 24 -3.12 7.80 -0.69
C SER A 24 -2.01 8.20 0.30
N ASN A 25 -2.36 9.09 1.25
CA ASN A 25 -1.48 9.29 2.40
C ASN A 25 -1.46 8.02 3.27
N ALA A 26 -0.38 7.82 4.00
CA ALA A 26 -0.22 6.63 4.84
C ALA A 26 -1.25 6.57 5.99
N GLU A 27 -1.76 7.73 6.42
CA GLU A 27 -2.80 7.91 7.43
C GLU A 27 -4.24 7.89 6.87
N ASP A 28 -4.44 7.77 5.58
CA ASP A 28 -5.78 7.68 5.02
C ASP A 28 -6.46 6.36 5.45
N ARG A 29 -7.78 6.42 5.64
CA ARG A 29 -8.57 5.27 6.09
C ARG A 29 -8.44 4.04 5.18
N LYS A 30 -8.15 4.27 3.89
CA LYS A 30 -7.86 3.23 2.90
C LYS A 30 -6.53 3.50 2.24
N GLU A 31 -5.73 2.48 2.14
CA GLU A 31 -4.49 2.51 1.37
C GLU A 31 -4.81 2.27 -0.11
N LEU A 32 -4.46 3.23 -0.94
CA LEU A 32 -4.74 3.23 -2.37
C LEU A 32 -3.49 3.54 -3.19
N GLY A 33 -3.52 3.15 -4.45
CA GLY A 33 -2.46 3.45 -5.41
C GLY A 33 -1.26 2.53 -5.30
N ILE A 34 -0.06 3.09 -5.55
CA ILE A 34 1.18 2.34 -5.42
C ILE A 34 1.68 2.41 -3.98
N ASP A 35 1.97 1.25 -3.38
CA ASP A 35 2.43 1.19 -1.98
C ASP A 35 3.14 -0.15 -1.69
N SER A 36 3.83 -0.24 -0.53
CA SER A 36 4.21 -1.53 0.04
C SER A 36 2.97 -2.28 0.54
N GLU A 37 2.94 -3.58 0.38
CA GLU A 37 1.88 -4.43 0.90
C GLU A 37 2.48 -5.78 1.31
N PHE A 38 1.93 -6.36 2.37
CA PHE A 38 2.30 -7.69 2.82
C PHE A 38 1.07 -8.62 2.79
N ARG A 39 1.10 -9.62 1.89
CA ARG A 39 0.11 -10.73 1.90
C ARG A 39 0.76 -12.02 2.42
N LEU A 40 1.38 -12.80 1.53
CA LEU A 40 2.22 -13.95 1.89
C LEU A 40 3.70 -13.57 1.89
N LYS A 41 4.04 -12.53 1.16
CA LYS A 41 5.35 -11.90 1.06
C LYS A 41 5.16 -10.40 0.94
N SER A 42 6.19 -9.64 1.31
CA SER A 42 6.26 -8.22 0.98
C SER A 42 6.35 -8.03 -0.52
N GLY A 43 5.76 -6.95 -1.00
CA GLY A 43 5.81 -6.58 -2.41
C GLY A 43 5.37 -5.13 -2.61
N ILE A 44 5.39 -4.71 -3.88
CA ILE A 44 4.84 -3.43 -4.30
C ILE A 44 3.46 -3.68 -4.89
N GLN A 45 2.44 -3.12 -4.26
CA GLN A 45 1.08 -3.11 -4.77
C GLN A 45 0.91 -1.99 -5.78
N ILE A 46 0.21 -2.26 -6.87
CA ILE A 46 -0.13 -1.31 -7.91
C ILE A 46 -1.63 -1.37 -8.11
N MET A 47 -2.28 -0.22 -8.19
CA MET A 47 -3.73 -0.11 -8.41
C MET A 47 -4.04 0.81 -9.57
N TRP A 48 -5.09 0.45 -10.33
CA TRP A 48 -5.62 1.29 -11.41
C TRP A 48 -7.14 1.23 -11.42
N TYR A 49 -7.76 2.20 -12.08
CA TYR A 49 -9.20 2.20 -12.25
C TYR A 49 -9.58 1.24 -13.38
N SER A 50 -10.63 0.45 -13.15
CA SER A 50 -11.22 -0.38 -14.20
C SER A 50 -11.78 0.52 -15.31
N SER A 51 -11.54 0.15 -16.56
CA SER A 51 -12.26 0.71 -17.69
C SER A 51 -13.39 -0.24 -18.11
N ASP A 52 -14.57 0.29 -18.37
CA ASP A 52 -15.74 -0.49 -18.81
C ASP A 52 -15.68 -0.83 -20.32
N GLU A 53 -14.49 -0.98 -20.87
CA GLU A 53 -14.25 -1.21 -22.28
C GLU A 53 -14.79 -2.56 -22.75
N ILE A 54 -15.67 -2.51 -23.73
CA ILE A 54 -16.14 -3.71 -24.42
C ILE A 54 -14.99 -4.27 -25.27
N GLY A 55 -14.64 -5.53 -25.03
CA GLY A 55 -13.61 -6.24 -25.80
C GLY A 55 -12.20 -6.14 -25.22
N ARG A 56 -12.01 -5.61 -24.01
CA ARG A 56 -10.75 -5.78 -23.28
C ARG A 56 -10.61 -7.24 -22.85
N ASP A 57 -9.44 -7.82 -23.10
CA ASP A 57 -9.06 -9.18 -22.72
C ASP A 57 -8.32 -9.18 -21.37
N PHE A 58 -7.26 -8.35 -21.25
CA PHE A 58 -6.45 -8.25 -20.05
C PHE A 58 -5.74 -6.90 -19.95
N TYR A 59 -5.13 -6.67 -18.78
CA TYR A 59 -4.13 -5.63 -18.59
C TYR A 59 -2.72 -6.23 -18.63
N SER A 60 -1.82 -5.65 -19.42
CA SER A 60 -0.38 -5.94 -19.36
C SER A 60 0.30 -4.98 -18.41
N ILE A 61 1.04 -5.52 -17.42
CA ILE A 61 1.80 -4.74 -16.45
C ILE A 61 3.27 -4.79 -16.83
N TYR A 62 3.87 -3.60 -16.93
CA TYR A 62 5.28 -3.41 -17.24
C TYR A 62 6.03 -2.88 -16.04
N ARG A 63 7.20 -3.44 -15.77
CA ARG A 63 8.12 -2.99 -14.74
C ARG A 63 9.46 -2.63 -15.35
N GLY A 64 10.04 -1.53 -14.85
CA GLY A 64 11.40 -1.10 -15.19
C GLY A 64 12.20 -0.75 -13.94
N SER A 65 13.51 -0.80 -14.05
CA SER A 65 14.46 -0.26 -13.08
C SER A 65 15.49 0.59 -13.80
N GLU A 66 16.14 1.49 -13.08
CA GLU A 66 17.20 2.30 -13.64
C GLU A 66 18.41 1.43 -13.98
N THR A 67 18.97 1.69 -15.16
CA THR A 67 20.26 1.12 -15.54
C THR A 67 21.40 2.08 -15.18
N SER A 68 22.65 1.61 -15.30
CA SER A 68 23.85 2.43 -15.07
C SER A 68 23.92 3.74 -15.87
N ASN A 69 23.09 3.89 -16.90
CA ASN A 69 23.01 5.08 -17.74
C ASN A 69 21.76 5.94 -17.44
N SER A 70 21.10 5.74 -16.31
CA SER A 70 19.84 6.39 -15.92
C SER A 70 18.67 6.15 -16.91
N ALA A 71 18.80 5.20 -17.82
CA ALA A 71 17.72 4.77 -18.69
C ALA A 71 16.86 3.71 -17.97
N ILE A 72 15.54 3.83 -18.09
CA ILE A 72 14.61 2.84 -17.53
C ILE A 72 14.25 1.84 -18.62
N ASN A 73 14.60 0.58 -18.42
CA ASN A 73 14.22 -0.51 -19.31
C ASN A 73 13.00 -1.23 -18.78
N PHE A 74 11.90 -1.14 -19.51
CA PHE A 74 10.65 -1.79 -19.14
C PHE A 74 10.51 -3.17 -19.78
N THR A 75 10.02 -4.13 -18.98
CA THR A 75 9.63 -5.46 -19.43
C THR A 75 8.22 -5.78 -18.94
N GLU A 76 7.44 -6.50 -19.74
CA GLU A 76 6.16 -7.04 -19.29
C GLU A 76 6.43 -8.10 -18.22
N ILE A 77 5.82 -7.96 -17.06
CA ILE A 77 6.03 -8.88 -15.94
C ILE A 77 4.83 -9.80 -15.71
N THR A 78 3.63 -9.36 -16.07
CA THR A 78 2.41 -10.15 -15.91
C THR A 78 1.26 -9.62 -16.75
N LYS A 79 0.22 -10.45 -16.84
CA LYS A 79 -1.10 -10.13 -17.42
C LYS A 79 -2.17 -10.36 -16.37
N VAL A 80 -3.08 -9.43 -16.25
CA VAL A 80 -4.24 -9.50 -15.34
C VAL A 80 -5.50 -9.59 -16.18
N TYR A 81 -6.13 -10.76 -16.16
CA TYR A 81 -7.32 -11.06 -16.96
C TYR A 81 -8.60 -10.64 -16.24
N ASN A 82 -9.64 -10.38 -17.04
CA ASN A 82 -10.94 -9.96 -16.56
C ASN A 82 -11.83 -11.14 -16.05
N ASP A 83 -11.31 -12.37 -16.10
CA ASP A 83 -12.09 -13.60 -15.93
C ASP A 83 -12.42 -13.95 -14.49
N ASP A 84 -11.86 -13.25 -13.52
CA ASP A 84 -12.03 -13.62 -12.11
C ASP A 84 -12.98 -12.64 -11.41
N ILE A 85 -14.27 -12.98 -11.41
CA ILE A 85 -15.32 -12.24 -10.68
C ILE A 85 -14.97 -12.11 -9.17
N LEU A 86 -14.07 -12.94 -8.67
CA LEU A 86 -13.63 -12.96 -7.28
C LEU A 86 -12.33 -12.18 -7.04
N LEU A 87 -11.54 -11.90 -8.09
CA LEU A 87 -10.31 -11.12 -8.01
C LEU A 87 -10.57 -9.72 -8.58
N ASN A 88 -10.16 -8.71 -7.82
CA ASN A 88 -10.18 -7.36 -8.32
C ASN A 88 -9.14 -7.22 -9.44
N ASP A 89 -9.59 -7.12 -10.69
CA ASP A 89 -8.77 -7.00 -11.90
C ASP A 89 -8.02 -5.65 -12.00
N THR A 90 -8.09 -4.85 -10.97
CA THR A 90 -7.49 -3.51 -10.88
C THR A 90 -6.40 -3.40 -9.81
N VAL A 91 -5.91 -4.54 -9.31
CA VAL A 91 -4.85 -4.60 -8.29
C VAL A 91 -3.87 -5.70 -8.64
N TYR A 92 -2.58 -5.40 -8.57
CA TYR A 92 -1.50 -6.37 -8.68
C TYR A 92 -0.48 -6.16 -7.58
N LEU A 93 0.00 -7.24 -6.97
CA LEU A 93 1.09 -7.25 -6.00
C LEU A 93 2.34 -7.89 -6.62
N ASP A 94 3.36 -7.07 -6.87
CA ASP A 94 4.65 -7.55 -7.33
C ASP A 94 5.53 -8.00 -6.16
N THR A 95 5.63 -9.30 -5.95
CA THR A 95 6.45 -9.90 -4.90
C THR A 95 7.83 -10.34 -5.40
N THR A 96 8.20 -9.97 -6.63
CA THR A 96 9.49 -10.33 -7.25
C THR A 96 10.50 -9.18 -7.21
N VAL A 97 10.16 -8.10 -6.55
CA VAL A 97 11.02 -6.92 -6.33
C VAL A 97 12.09 -7.21 -5.29
N LEU A 98 13.22 -6.53 -5.42
CA LEU A 98 14.28 -6.51 -4.41
C LEU A 98 14.08 -5.31 -3.49
N LEU A 99 14.51 -5.45 -2.24
CA LEU A 99 14.52 -4.34 -1.29
C LEU A 99 15.49 -3.26 -1.77
N HIS A 100 15.15 -2.00 -1.48
CA HIS A 100 15.98 -0.81 -1.73
C HIS A 100 16.23 -0.50 -3.21
N GLU A 101 15.56 -1.20 -4.10
CA GLU A 101 15.60 -0.92 -5.54
C GLU A 101 14.38 -0.09 -5.94
N LYS A 102 14.59 0.98 -6.71
CA LYS A 102 13.50 1.78 -7.25
C LYS A 102 12.95 1.13 -8.50
N TYR A 103 11.67 0.78 -8.46
CA TYR A 103 10.94 0.22 -9.58
C TYR A 103 9.94 1.22 -10.14
N TYR A 104 9.75 1.16 -11.45
CA TYR A 104 8.82 1.97 -12.22
C TYR A 104 7.80 1.06 -12.87
N TYR A 105 6.52 1.47 -12.89
CA TYR A 105 5.44 0.67 -13.44
C TYR A 105 4.56 1.49 -14.34
N PHE A 106 4.12 0.90 -15.44
CA PHE A 106 2.99 1.35 -16.22
C PHE A 106 2.15 0.16 -16.70
N ILE A 107 0.93 0.44 -17.15
CA ILE A 107 -0.06 -0.55 -17.56
C ILE A 107 -0.59 -0.22 -18.94
N ARG A 108 -0.97 -1.25 -19.71
CA ARG A 108 -1.73 -1.13 -20.96
C ARG A 108 -2.95 -2.03 -20.94
N SER A 109 -4.06 -1.56 -21.50
CA SER A 109 -5.20 -2.39 -21.85
C SER A 109 -4.93 -3.13 -23.16
N ILE A 110 -5.27 -4.40 -23.21
CA ILE A 110 -5.12 -5.25 -24.40
C ILE A 110 -6.49 -5.79 -24.79
N GLY A 111 -6.88 -5.56 -26.05
CA GLY A 111 -8.14 -6.05 -26.61
C GLY A 111 -8.06 -7.50 -27.05
N ILE A 112 -9.22 -8.16 -27.18
CA ILE A 112 -9.36 -9.54 -27.68
C ILE A 112 -8.86 -9.70 -29.13
N ASP A 113 -8.76 -8.61 -29.89
CA ASP A 113 -8.20 -8.55 -31.23
C ASP A 113 -6.69 -8.28 -31.24
N GLY A 114 -6.07 -8.17 -30.06
CA GLY A 114 -4.65 -7.85 -29.90
C GLY A 114 -4.33 -6.35 -29.99
N SER A 115 -5.33 -5.47 -30.12
CA SER A 115 -5.14 -4.03 -30.05
C SER A 115 -4.60 -3.61 -28.67
N GLN A 116 -3.79 -2.55 -28.62
CA GLN A 116 -3.17 -2.07 -27.39
C GLN A 116 -3.49 -0.59 -27.17
N SER A 117 -3.74 -0.23 -25.92
CA SER A 117 -3.83 1.17 -25.54
C SER A 117 -2.47 1.86 -25.50
N SER A 118 -2.45 3.18 -25.38
CA SER A 118 -1.28 3.90 -24.89
C SER A 118 -1.00 3.48 -23.43
N SER A 119 0.26 3.68 -23.00
CA SER A 119 0.64 3.39 -21.60
C SER A 119 -0.09 4.30 -20.62
N SER A 120 -0.41 3.80 -19.43
CA SER A 120 -0.77 4.64 -18.29
C SER A 120 0.36 5.62 -17.95
N ASP A 121 0.11 6.53 -17.04
CA ASP A 121 1.19 7.28 -16.39
C ASP A 121 2.10 6.29 -15.66
N THR A 122 3.38 6.64 -15.57
CA THR A 122 4.37 5.82 -14.85
C THR A 122 4.36 6.21 -13.39
N VAL A 123 4.26 5.21 -12.51
CA VAL A 123 4.41 5.36 -11.07
C VAL A 123 5.66 4.63 -10.61
N SER A 124 6.26 5.05 -9.49
CA SER A 124 7.48 4.40 -8.97
C SER A 124 7.40 4.20 -7.46
N TYR A 125 8.13 3.19 -6.98
CA TYR A 125 8.21 2.89 -5.56
C TYR A 125 9.50 2.15 -5.19
N ILE A 126 9.88 2.26 -3.90
CA ILE A 126 10.99 1.53 -3.30
C ILE A 126 10.43 0.70 -2.15
N LEU A 127 10.66 -0.61 -2.17
CA LEU A 127 10.27 -1.50 -1.08
C LEU A 127 11.37 -1.59 -0.04
N ASN A 128 11.01 -1.40 1.24
CA ASN A 128 11.91 -1.60 2.38
C ASN A 128 11.59 -2.86 3.16
N GLU A 129 12.40 -3.15 4.17
CA GLU A 129 12.17 -4.23 5.10
C GLU A 129 10.86 -4.07 5.85
N SER A 130 10.17 -5.18 6.04
CA SER A 130 8.96 -5.22 6.87
C SER A 130 9.33 -5.17 8.34
N PRO A 131 8.70 -4.33 9.16
CA PRO A 131 8.87 -4.37 10.61
C PRO A 131 8.32 -5.69 11.17
N TYR A 132 8.93 -6.18 12.24
CA TYR A 132 8.51 -7.41 12.91
C TYR A 132 7.66 -7.11 14.13
N ILE A 133 6.39 -7.48 14.07
CA ILE A 133 5.42 -7.28 15.15
C ILE A 133 5.63 -8.30 16.28
N ILE A 134 5.68 -7.81 17.52
CA ILE A 134 5.79 -8.61 18.75
C ILE A 134 4.43 -8.72 19.43
N SER A 135 3.78 -7.59 19.77
CA SER A 135 2.49 -7.53 20.49
C SER A 135 1.68 -6.29 20.11
N PRO A 136 0.34 -6.31 20.32
CA PRO A 136 -0.46 -7.41 20.85
C PRO A 136 -0.70 -8.52 19.84
N VAL A 137 -0.74 -9.75 20.34
CA VAL A 137 -1.16 -10.96 19.63
C VAL A 137 -1.96 -11.81 20.61
N ASN A 138 -2.90 -12.63 20.13
CA ASN A 138 -3.80 -13.43 20.98
C ASN A 138 -4.78 -12.55 21.82
N THR A 139 -5.18 -13.00 23.01
CA THR A 139 -6.11 -12.30 23.87
C THR A 139 -5.38 -11.40 24.87
N ILE A 140 -5.88 -10.19 25.05
CA ILE A 140 -5.40 -9.19 26.01
C ILE A 140 -6.58 -8.69 26.85
N SER A 141 -6.29 -8.23 28.07
CA SER A 141 -7.28 -7.65 28.99
C SER A 141 -7.15 -6.14 29.15
N ASP A 142 -6.39 -5.49 28.26
CA ASP A 142 -6.17 -4.03 28.31
C ASP A 142 -6.86 -3.35 27.11
N SER A 143 -7.78 -2.44 27.41
CA SER A 143 -8.46 -1.62 26.41
C SER A 143 -7.55 -0.52 25.79
N PHE A 144 -6.35 -0.34 26.33
CA PHE A 144 -5.31 0.56 25.84
C PHE A 144 -4.03 -0.24 25.52
N PRO A 145 -4.06 -1.12 24.52
CA PRO A 145 -2.93 -2.02 24.25
C PRO A 145 -1.63 -1.26 23.98
N GLU A 146 -0.52 -1.89 24.34
CA GLU A 146 0.82 -1.48 23.95
C GLU A 146 1.24 -2.25 22.71
N PHE A 147 1.45 -1.53 21.60
CA PHE A 147 1.98 -2.07 20.36
C PHE A 147 3.49 -2.14 20.44
N THR A 148 4.05 -3.32 20.19
CA THR A 148 5.50 -3.55 20.28
C THR A 148 5.99 -4.23 19.00
N TRP A 149 7.10 -3.74 18.46
CA TRP A 149 7.71 -4.27 17.24
C TRP A 149 9.23 -4.08 17.24
N ILE A 150 9.89 -4.71 16.29
CA ILE A 150 11.27 -4.47 15.94
C ILE A 150 11.30 -3.77 14.57
N ASP A 151 11.99 -2.66 14.49
CA ASP A 151 12.31 -2.02 13.22
C ASP A 151 13.47 -2.78 12.56
N ASN A 152 13.21 -3.42 11.42
CA ASN A 152 14.21 -4.16 10.67
C ASN A 152 14.91 -3.30 9.61
N SER A 153 14.63 -1.99 9.57
CA SER A 153 15.19 -1.11 8.55
C SER A 153 16.70 -1.10 8.55
N SER A 154 17.29 -0.99 7.37
CA SER A 154 18.75 -0.90 7.23
C SER A 154 19.25 0.50 7.62
N ILE A 155 20.54 0.62 7.91
CA ILE A 155 21.17 1.91 8.25
C ILE A 155 21.10 2.95 7.10
N TYR A 156 20.85 2.50 5.86
CA TYR A 156 20.73 3.38 4.69
C TYR A 156 19.29 3.76 4.39
N TYR A 157 18.33 2.96 4.89
CA TYR A 157 16.88 3.13 4.69
C TYR A 157 16.17 3.06 6.03
N PHE A 158 16.73 3.74 7.05
CA PHE A 158 16.12 3.75 8.38
C PHE A 158 14.74 4.39 8.36
N SER A 159 13.86 3.85 9.17
CA SER A 159 12.50 4.36 9.30
C SER A 159 12.48 5.73 9.94
N ASN A 160 11.97 6.72 9.23
CA ASN A 160 11.75 8.08 9.74
C ASN A 160 10.43 8.17 10.50
N GLU A 161 9.43 7.43 10.04
CA GLU A 161 8.06 7.46 10.52
C GLU A 161 7.49 6.06 10.61
N PHE A 162 6.53 5.90 11.50
CA PHE A 162 5.71 4.69 11.61
C PHE A 162 4.23 5.03 11.53
N VAL A 163 3.46 4.12 10.94
CA VAL A 163 2.00 4.18 10.93
C VAL A 163 1.44 2.88 11.48
N ILE A 164 0.72 2.97 12.59
CA ILE A 164 -0.07 1.85 13.12
C ILE A 164 -1.50 1.98 12.60
N ARG A 165 -2.05 0.87 12.13
CA ARG A 165 -3.42 0.76 11.64
C ARG A 165 -4.14 -0.37 12.35
N ILE A 166 -5.33 -0.08 12.92
CA ILE A 166 -6.19 -1.08 13.58
C ILE A 166 -7.49 -1.20 12.80
N GLU A 167 -7.97 -2.43 12.63
CA GLU A 167 -9.27 -2.75 12.06
C GLU A 167 -10.06 -3.65 13.01
N ASN A 168 -11.38 -3.46 13.03
CA ASN A 168 -12.31 -4.33 13.77
C ASN A 168 -12.80 -5.43 12.82
N LEU A 169 -12.67 -6.69 13.21
CA LEU A 169 -13.07 -7.84 12.40
C LEU A 169 -14.58 -8.13 12.44
N GLU A 170 -15.29 -7.53 13.37
CA GLU A 170 -16.74 -7.69 13.52
C GLU A 170 -17.52 -6.73 12.61
N GLU A 171 -16.85 -5.72 12.06
CA GLU A 171 -17.44 -4.82 11.08
C GLU A 171 -17.43 -5.43 9.69
N ASN A 172 -18.56 -5.29 8.95
CA ASN A 172 -18.70 -5.80 7.59
C ASN A 172 -17.75 -5.14 6.56
N ASN A 173 -17.19 -4.00 6.90
CA ASN A 173 -16.20 -3.30 6.10
C ASN A 173 -14.87 -3.30 6.85
N LEU A 174 -13.90 -4.05 6.36
CA LEU A 174 -12.52 -4.04 6.87
C LEU A 174 -11.84 -2.70 6.54
N ASN A 175 -12.24 -1.66 7.25
CA ASN A 175 -11.62 -0.34 7.19
C ASN A 175 -10.94 -0.06 8.52
N ALA A 176 -9.88 0.72 8.49
CA ALA A 176 -9.25 1.15 9.71
C ALA A 176 -10.26 1.88 10.61
N ILE A 177 -10.30 1.46 11.87
CA ILE A 177 -11.06 2.13 12.93
C ILE A 177 -10.18 3.13 13.68
N TRP A 178 -8.87 2.93 13.65
CA TRP A 178 -7.89 3.83 14.26
C TRP A 178 -6.57 3.77 13.49
N ILE A 179 -5.95 4.94 13.30
CA ILE A 179 -4.63 5.10 12.72
C ILE A 179 -3.86 6.14 13.53
N ALA A 180 -2.58 5.85 13.80
CA ALA A 180 -1.64 6.83 14.30
C ALA A 180 -0.37 6.83 13.46
N LYS A 181 0.06 8.02 13.04
CA LYS A 181 1.34 8.29 12.41
C LYS A 181 2.24 9.05 13.38
N PHE A 182 3.49 8.66 13.48
CA PHE A 182 4.42 9.27 14.43
C PHE A 182 5.86 9.18 13.96
N TYR A 183 6.68 10.15 14.39
CA TYR A 183 8.10 10.16 14.12
C TYR A 183 8.82 9.04 14.86
N ASN A 184 9.80 8.45 14.21
CA ASN A 184 10.75 7.56 14.88
C ASN A 184 11.72 8.39 15.71
N ILE A 185 11.59 8.33 17.04
CA ILE A 185 12.47 9.01 17.99
C ILE A 185 13.55 8.08 18.56
N TRP A 186 13.57 6.82 18.14
CA TRP A 186 14.50 5.79 18.63
C TRP A 186 15.77 5.66 17.77
N PHE A 187 16.18 6.74 17.13
CA PHE A 187 17.41 6.79 16.35
C PHE A 187 18.61 6.40 17.19
N GLY A 188 19.43 5.49 16.68
CA GLY A 188 20.69 5.09 17.30
C GLY A 188 20.56 4.08 18.45
N LEU A 189 19.36 3.56 18.73
CA LEU A 189 19.24 2.33 19.49
C LEU A 189 19.85 1.18 18.67
N GLU A 190 20.44 0.21 19.36
CA GLU A 190 20.97 -0.98 18.69
C GLU A 190 19.86 -1.57 17.80
N ASN A 191 20.19 -1.87 16.54
CA ASN A 191 19.31 -2.59 15.64
C ASN A 191 18.73 -3.80 16.36
N TYR A 192 17.42 -4.01 16.25
CA TYR A 192 16.65 -5.09 16.89
C TYR A 192 16.18 -4.84 18.33
N SER A 193 16.32 -3.65 18.89
CA SER A 193 15.65 -3.32 20.15
C SER A 193 14.15 -3.17 19.93
N PRO A 194 13.29 -3.76 20.79
CA PRO A 194 11.86 -3.55 20.70
C PRO A 194 11.48 -2.08 20.90
N ILE A 195 10.61 -1.59 20.03
CA ILE A 195 9.98 -0.28 20.11
C ILE A 195 8.56 -0.49 20.60
N SER A 196 8.09 0.36 21.52
CA SER A 196 6.73 0.29 22.03
C SER A 196 5.98 1.60 21.85
N PHE A 197 4.68 1.47 21.57
CA PHE A 197 3.76 2.58 21.41
C PHE A 197 2.40 2.22 22.01
N ARG A 198 1.95 2.99 23.01
CA ARG A 198 0.67 2.73 23.65
C ARG A 198 -0.48 3.35 22.89
N PHE A 199 -1.56 2.57 22.70
CA PHE A 199 -2.82 3.08 22.16
C PHE A 199 -3.33 4.25 23.01
N PHE A 200 -3.87 5.25 22.35
CA PHE A 200 -4.63 6.34 22.95
C PHE A 200 -5.81 6.71 22.03
N PRO A 201 -6.94 7.17 22.58
CA PRO A 201 -8.08 7.60 21.80
C PRO A 201 -7.71 8.75 20.85
N ALA A 202 -8.23 8.73 19.63
CA ALA A 202 -8.10 9.84 18.70
C ALA A 202 -8.95 11.04 19.18
N THR A 203 -8.53 12.25 18.86
CA THR A 203 -9.33 13.46 19.07
C THR A 203 -10.07 13.88 17.82
N CYS A 204 -9.62 13.39 16.66
CA CYS A 204 -10.10 13.82 15.35
C CYS A 204 -10.74 12.68 14.56
N GLU A 205 -11.71 13.02 13.72
CA GLU A 205 -12.28 12.13 12.73
C GLU A 205 -11.47 12.18 11.42
N TRP A 206 -11.74 11.25 10.51
CA TRP A 206 -10.97 11.03 9.28
C TRP A 206 -10.90 12.21 8.29
N SER A 207 -11.74 13.20 8.45
CA SER A 207 -11.84 14.37 7.55
C SER A 207 -11.49 15.69 8.20
N GLU A 208 -10.96 15.67 9.42
CA GLU A 208 -10.66 16.87 10.19
C GLU A 208 -9.16 17.18 10.14
N ASP A 209 -8.82 18.48 10.06
CA ASP A 209 -7.47 18.94 10.34
C ASP A 209 -7.21 18.77 11.85
N CYS A 210 -6.27 17.93 12.21
CA CYS A 210 -6.03 17.53 13.57
C CYS A 210 -4.88 18.33 14.20
N ASP A 211 -5.20 19.48 14.75
CA ASP A 211 -4.23 20.36 15.45
C ASP A 211 -4.06 20.00 16.94
N THR A 212 -4.90 19.10 17.48
CA THR A 212 -4.90 18.77 18.89
C THR A 212 -4.86 17.25 19.10
N PHE A 213 -3.98 16.79 19.99
CA PHE A 213 -3.88 15.39 20.35
C PHE A 213 -4.45 15.13 21.75
N HIS A 214 -4.84 13.87 21.97
CA HIS A 214 -5.26 13.40 23.30
C HIS A 214 -4.15 13.71 24.31
N PRO A 215 -4.48 14.15 25.57
CA PRO A 215 -3.48 14.50 26.57
C PRO A 215 -2.44 13.41 26.87
N ASN A 216 -2.80 12.15 26.62
CA ASN A 216 -1.91 11.00 26.80
C ASN A 216 -1.18 10.61 25.51
N ALA A 217 -1.35 11.34 24.40
CA ALA A 217 -0.61 11.07 23.16
C ALA A 217 0.88 11.32 23.38
N PRO A 218 1.74 10.42 22.88
CA PRO A 218 3.19 10.67 22.87
C PRO A 218 3.55 11.93 22.08
N SER A 219 4.59 12.62 22.49
CA SER A 219 5.00 13.91 21.89
C SER A 219 5.51 13.79 20.43
N ASN A 220 5.76 12.60 19.94
CA ASN A 220 6.20 12.32 18.57
C ASN A 220 5.04 11.97 17.62
N VAL A 221 3.80 12.03 18.06
CA VAL A 221 2.62 11.82 17.19
C VAL A 221 2.50 12.97 16.19
N MET A 222 2.32 12.61 14.92
CA MET A 222 2.11 13.56 13.82
C MET A 222 0.63 13.68 13.48
N SER A 223 -0.07 12.55 13.46
CA SER A 223 -1.52 12.49 13.21
C SER A 223 -2.12 11.28 13.90
N CYS A 224 -3.39 11.40 14.28
CA CYS A 224 -4.16 10.29 14.85
C CYS A 224 -5.64 10.47 14.54
N TYR A 225 -6.25 9.46 13.93
CA TYR A 225 -7.63 9.50 13.47
C TYR A 225 -8.42 8.28 13.93
N GLY A 226 -9.72 8.45 14.04
CA GLY A 226 -10.68 7.37 14.21
C GLY A 226 -11.20 7.24 15.64
N LEU A 227 -11.03 6.08 16.26
CA LEU A 227 -11.68 5.74 17.52
C LEU A 227 -11.34 6.71 18.67
N LYS A 228 -12.37 7.37 19.23
CA LYS A 228 -12.27 8.36 20.32
C LYS A 228 -12.37 7.75 21.72
N GLU A 229 -12.64 6.45 21.79
CA GLU A 229 -12.85 5.69 23.03
C GLU A 229 -11.83 4.55 23.13
N PRO A 230 -11.67 3.95 24.32
CA PRO A 230 -10.91 2.71 24.48
C PRO A 230 -11.40 1.60 23.54
N LEU A 231 -10.54 0.65 23.20
CA LEU A 231 -10.99 -0.54 22.50
C LEU A 231 -12.00 -1.30 23.34
N LEU A 232 -13.13 -1.65 22.77
CA LEU A 232 -14.14 -2.49 23.41
C LEU A 232 -13.73 -3.97 23.34
N GLU A 233 -14.46 -4.84 24.07
CA GLU A 233 -14.37 -6.29 23.85
C GLU A 233 -14.68 -6.61 22.40
N GLY A 234 -13.86 -7.46 21.78
CA GLY A 234 -13.99 -7.80 20.36
C GLY A 234 -12.71 -8.29 19.71
N SER A 235 -12.82 -8.62 18.44
CA SER A 235 -11.73 -9.16 17.62
C SER A 235 -11.17 -8.09 16.70
N TYR A 236 -9.86 -7.94 16.72
CA TYR A 236 -9.14 -6.90 16.00
C TYR A 236 -7.97 -7.48 15.22
N ARG A 237 -7.55 -6.71 14.21
CA ARG A 237 -6.22 -6.90 13.59
C ARG A 237 -5.51 -5.56 13.49
N TRP A 238 -4.21 -5.63 13.44
CA TRP A 238 -3.38 -4.46 13.25
C TRP A 238 -2.16 -4.77 12.39
N LYS A 239 -1.64 -3.74 11.78
CA LYS A 239 -0.37 -3.77 11.04
C LYS A 239 0.40 -2.50 11.29
N LEU A 240 1.68 -2.56 10.97
CA LEU A 240 2.62 -1.44 11.06
C LEU A 240 3.27 -1.23 9.70
N LYS A 241 3.30 0.02 9.28
CA LYS A 241 4.09 0.50 8.15
C LYS A 241 5.27 1.31 8.69
N SER A 242 6.47 1.00 8.23
CA SER A 242 7.68 1.81 8.41
C SER A 242 7.91 2.64 7.15
N ILE A 243 8.16 3.93 7.29
CA ILE A 243 8.36 4.86 6.18
C ILE A 243 9.76 5.45 6.29
N SER A 244 10.50 5.39 5.19
CA SER A 244 11.80 6.02 5.04
C SER A 244 11.73 7.07 3.93
N LEU A 245 12.32 8.22 4.18
CA LEU A 245 12.42 9.30 3.21
C LEU A 245 13.83 9.27 2.61
N VAL A 246 13.94 8.93 1.36
CA VAL A 246 15.22 8.80 0.65
C VAL A 246 15.47 10.04 -0.17
N ASN A 247 16.53 10.77 0.16
CA ASN A 247 16.96 11.92 -0.63
C ASN A 247 17.53 11.45 -1.97
N ASN A 248 17.07 12.03 -3.06
CA ASN A 248 17.63 11.87 -4.38
C ASN A 248 17.85 13.22 -5.06
N GLU A 249 18.44 13.22 -6.26
CA GLU A 249 18.73 14.45 -7.02
C GLU A 249 17.46 15.26 -7.38
N ASN A 250 16.28 14.62 -7.39
CA ASN A 250 15.00 15.21 -7.76
C ASN A 250 14.09 15.53 -6.56
N GLY A 251 14.56 15.31 -5.33
CA GLY A 251 13.78 15.50 -4.11
C GLY A 251 13.83 14.32 -3.16
N MET A 252 12.75 14.09 -2.43
CA MET A 252 12.62 12.94 -1.54
C MET A 252 11.67 11.91 -2.14
N ASP A 253 12.15 10.68 -2.28
CA ASP A 253 11.31 9.51 -2.57
C ASP A 253 10.85 8.90 -1.26
N GLU A 254 9.57 8.57 -1.18
CA GLU A 254 9.07 7.73 -0.11
C GLU A 254 9.35 6.27 -0.42
N SER A 255 9.85 5.56 0.58
CA SER A 255 9.96 4.12 0.57
C SER A 255 9.36 3.55 1.83
N SER A 256 8.78 2.37 1.79
CA SER A 256 8.23 1.77 2.99
C SER A 256 8.32 0.25 3.00
N GLY A 257 8.23 -0.30 4.20
CA GLY A 257 7.98 -1.70 4.46
C GLY A 257 6.73 -1.85 5.32
N GLU A 258 5.94 -2.88 5.05
CA GLU A 258 4.72 -3.14 5.78
C GLU A 258 4.76 -4.52 6.42
N SER A 259 4.31 -4.62 7.68
CA SER A 259 4.20 -5.89 8.40
C SER A 259 3.00 -6.70 7.92
N PRO A 260 3.00 -8.04 8.10
CA PRO A 260 1.77 -8.81 8.02
C PRO A 260 0.76 -8.34 9.07
N TRP A 261 -0.53 -8.52 8.78
CA TRP A 261 -1.58 -8.35 9.76
C TRP A 261 -1.38 -9.30 10.95
N LYS A 262 -1.52 -8.78 12.17
CA LYS A 262 -1.57 -9.54 13.43
C LYS A 262 -2.94 -9.39 14.06
N TYR A 263 -3.41 -10.48 14.65
CA TYR A 263 -4.76 -10.61 15.21
C TYR A 263 -4.68 -10.65 16.72
N PHE A 264 -5.63 -9.99 17.40
CA PHE A 264 -5.77 -10.03 18.85
C PHE A 264 -7.23 -9.83 19.24
N ASN A 265 -7.58 -10.30 20.42
CA ASN A 265 -8.88 -10.09 21.04
C ASN A 265 -8.72 -9.23 22.28
N VAL A 266 -9.71 -8.40 22.57
CA VAL A 266 -9.85 -7.66 23.82
C VAL A 266 -10.97 -8.32 24.63
N GLU A 267 -10.66 -8.77 25.86
CA GLU A 267 -11.61 -9.41 26.78
C GLU A 267 -11.32 -8.92 28.20
N TYR A 268 -12.32 -8.41 28.95
CA TYR A 268 -12.21 -7.98 30.37
C TYR A 268 -13.25 -8.57 31.28
#